data_cc57ed30feb55c75add3e06601617c93
#
_entry.id   cc57ed30feb55c75add3e06601617c93
#
_cell.length_a   1.000
_cell.length_b   1.000
_cell.length_c   1.000
_cell.angle_alpha   90.00
_cell.angle_beta   90.00
_cell.angle_gamma   90.00
#
_symmetry.space_group_name_H-M   'P 1'
#
loop_
_entity.id
_entity.type
_entity.pdbx_description
1 polymer ?
#
loop_
_entity_poly.entity_id
_entity_poly.type
_entity_poly.pdbx_seq_one_letter_code
_entity_poly.pdbx_strand_id
1 'polypeptide(L)'
;MSDRYPVLEGAEPFYFEGSRVGILVSHGFTGSTQSMRPLGEAYAEEGYTVCGPRLKGHGTHYEDMEQSTYQDWIASIEEGFQWLKERCDTIFVTGLSMGGTLTLYMAEKYPEIRGIVLINAAIEIPAMEPVLQLEGTRFLDAIGSDIKKTGVTELAYEKTPVKSVKEILTFMKDVKKDLPKVSCPALIFVSDEDHVVPPDNSQTIYGLISSEIKEIQDLKESYHVATLDNDQKTIIEETLKFIKRIL
;
A
#
# COMPACT_ATOMS: atom_id res chain seq x y z
N MET A 1 -7.25 -9.69 18.32
CA MET A 1 -7.46 -11.16 18.29
C MET A 1 -6.53 -11.77 17.26
N SER A 2 -6.02 -12.99 17.48
CA SER A 2 -5.23 -13.72 16.46
C SER A 2 -6.10 -14.06 15.24
N ASP A 3 -5.50 -14.17 14.04
CA ASP A 3 -6.19 -14.71 12.89
C ASP A 3 -6.64 -16.14 13.16
N ARG A 4 -7.76 -16.53 12.58
CA ARG A 4 -8.36 -17.87 12.74
C ARG A 4 -7.69 -18.90 11.82
N TYR A 5 -7.25 -18.45 10.66
CA TYR A 5 -6.64 -19.29 9.63
C TYR A 5 -5.12 -19.12 9.60
N PRO A 6 -4.37 -20.15 9.15
CA PRO A 6 -2.92 -20.03 9.00
C PRO A 6 -2.55 -18.98 7.94
N VAL A 7 -1.36 -18.42 8.11
CA VAL A 7 -0.78 -17.54 7.09
C VAL A 7 -0.47 -18.37 5.84
N LEU A 8 -0.86 -17.86 4.68
CA LEU A 8 -0.57 -18.46 3.38
C LEU A 8 0.93 -18.37 3.09
N GLU A 9 1.47 -19.39 2.43
CA GLU A 9 2.86 -19.38 1.97
C GLU A 9 3.11 -18.16 1.05
N GLY A 10 4.15 -17.39 1.34
CA GLY A 10 4.49 -16.15 0.65
C GLY A 10 3.79 -14.89 1.18
N ALA A 11 2.81 -15.03 2.09
CA ALA A 11 2.11 -13.90 2.71
C ALA A 11 2.68 -13.51 4.09
N GLU A 12 3.76 -14.14 4.54
CA GLU A 12 4.40 -13.83 5.81
C GLU A 12 4.95 -12.39 5.80
N PRO A 13 4.94 -11.69 6.95
CA PRO A 13 5.64 -10.43 7.06
C PRO A 13 7.15 -10.65 6.80
N PHE A 14 7.84 -9.61 6.37
CA PHE A 14 9.29 -9.69 6.16
C PHE A 14 10.01 -8.51 6.80
N TYR A 15 11.22 -8.80 7.26
CA TYR A 15 12.08 -7.87 7.95
C TYR A 15 13.52 -8.08 7.47
N PHE A 16 14.16 -7.03 7.00
CA PHE A 16 15.55 -7.04 6.57
C PHE A 16 16.31 -5.98 7.35
N GLU A 17 17.32 -6.37 8.11
CA GLU A 17 18.17 -5.45 8.83
C GLU A 17 19.31 -4.94 7.92
N GLY A 18 19.57 -3.63 7.96
CA GLY A 18 20.56 -2.95 7.13
C GLY A 18 21.06 -1.67 7.81
N SER A 19 21.09 -0.57 7.05
CA SER A 19 21.52 0.73 7.56
C SER A 19 20.49 1.34 8.54
N ARG A 20 20.83 2.53 9.08
CA ARG A 20 19.91 3.32 9.91
C ARG A 20 18.87 4.13 9.11
N VAL A 21 18.72 3.82 7.82
CA VAL A 21 17.62 4.31 6.97
C VAL A 21 16.64 3.17 6.78
N GLY A 22 15.42 3.37 7.25
CA GLY A 22 14.33 2.40 7.21
C GLY A 22 13.34 2.66 6.09
N ILE A 23 12.80 1.60 5.50
CA ILE A 23 11.72 1.66 4.51
C ILE A 23 10.60 0.73 4.96
N LEU A 24 9.44 1.31 5.26
CA LEU A 24 8.21 0.58 5.54
C LEU A 24 7.46 0.35 4.23
N VAL A 25 7.09 -0.89 3.93
CA VAL A 25 6.39 -1.24 2.69
C VAL A 25 5.03 -1.87 2.97
N SER A 26 3.95 -1.32 2.41
CA SER A 26 2.57 -1.73 2.67
C SER A 26 1.88 -2.25 1.42
N HIS A 27 1.28 -3.44 1.53
CA HIS A 27 0.50 -4.06 0.45
C HIS A 27 -0.93 -3.51 0.36
N GLY A 28 -1.65 -3.88 -0.71
CA GLY A 28 -3.00 -3.45 -1.00
C GLY A 28 -4.12 -4.28 -0.34
N PHE A 29 -5.37 -3.84 -0.59
CA PHE A 29 -6.60 -4.47 -0.12
C PHE A 29 -6.77 -5.85 -0.76
N THR A 30 -7.18 -6.85 0.02
CA THR A 30 -7.28 -8.28 -0.34
C THR A 30 -5.97 -8.96 -0.73
N GLY A 31 -4.91 -8.22 -1.05
CA GLY A 31 -3.59 -8.73 -1.35
C GLY A 31 -2.79 -9.18 -0.13
N SER A 32 -1.51 -9.36 -0.29
CA SER A 32 -0.61 -9.79 0.79
C SER A 32 0.78 -9.17 0.64
N THR A 33 1.67 -9.46 1.57
CA THR A 33 3.07 -9.03 1.51
C THR A 33 3.79 -9.51 0.26
N GLN A 34 3.30 -10.57 -0.41
CA GLN A 34 3.86 -11.10 -1.65
C GLN A 34 3.97 -10.04 -2.75
N SER A 35 2.97 -9.16 -2.88
CA SER A 35 3.00 -8.11 -3.91
C SER A 35 4.04 -7.02 -3.66
N MET A 36 4.51 -6.86 -2.41
CA MET A 36 5.50 -5.85 -2.03
C MET A 36 6.89 -6.43 -1.77
N ARG A 37 7.02 -7.73 -1.61
CA ARG A 37 8.28 -8.41 -1.28
C ARG A 37 9.41 -8.12 -2.28
N PRO A 38 9.20 -8.14 -3.62
CA PRO A 38 10.27 -7.84 -4.56
C PRO A 38 10.87 -6.43 -4.39
N LEU A 39 10.03 -5.44 -4.06
CA LEU A 39 10.50 -4.08 -3.74
C LEU A 39 11.30 -4.08 -2.44
N GLY A 40 10.77 -4.75 -1.41
CA GLY A 40 11.44 -4.86 -0.11
C GLY A 40 12.81 -5.52 -0.20
N GLU A 41 12.94 -6.59 -0.97
CA GLU A 41 14.20 -7.29 -1.22
C GLU A 41 15.21 -6.40 -1.96
N ALA A 42 14.77 -5.71 -3.02
CA ALA A 42 15.62 -4.78 -3.76
C ALA A 42 16.12 -3.61 -2.89
N TYR A 43 15.28 -3.08 -2.00
CA TYR A 43 15.70 -2.04 -1.06
C TYR A 43 16.69 -2.58 -0.02
N ALA A 44 16.50 -3.81 0.45
CA ALA A 44 17.42 -4.46 1.37
C ALA A 44 18.79 -4.76 0.72
N GLU A 45 18.82 -5.17 -0.56
CA GLU A 45 20.04 -5.35 -1.34
C GLU A 45 20.86 -4.05 -1.47
N GLU A 46 20.20 -2.88 -1.49
CA GLU A 46 20.84 -1.55 -1.45
C GLU A 46 21.28 -1.13 -0.03
N GLY A 47 21.09 -2.01 0.95
CA GLY A 47 21.58 -1.81 2.32
C GLY A 47 20.61 -1.07 3.24
N TYR A 48 19.34 -0.88 2.87
CA TYR A 48 18.34 -0.30 3.75
C TYR A 48 17.76 -1.32 4.73
N THR A 49 17.32 -0.85 5.89
CA THR A 49 16.50 -1.65 6.80
C THR A 49 15.05 -1.61 6.30
N VAL A 50 14.44 -2.78 6.07
CA VAL A 50 13.11 -2.86 5.45
C VAL A 50 12.14 -3.65 6.32
N CYS A 51 10.92 -3.14 6.45
CA CYS A 51 9.82 -3.82 7.11
C CYS A 51 8.61 -3.88 6.19
N GLY A 52 8.13 -5.10 5.89
CA GLY A 52 6.87 -5.36 5.19
C GLY A 52 5.89 -6.07 6.11
N PRO A 53 5.08 -5.34 6.89
CA PRO A 53 4.11 -5.94 7.79
C PRO A 53 2.97 -6.60 7.00
N ARG A 54 2.48 -7.74 7.49
CA ARG A 54 1.23 -8.32 7.03
C ARG A 54 0.07 -7.63 7.75
N LEU A 55 -0.80 -6.99 7.00
CA LEU A 55 -1.96 -6.32 7.56
C LEU A 55 -2.94 -7.34 8.15
N LYS A 56 -3.56 -7.00 9.28
CA LYS A 56 -4.52 -7.87 9.97
C LYS A 56 -5.63 -8.36 9.04
N GLY A 57 -5.90 -9.67 9.07
CA GLY A 57 -6.89 -10.32 8.24
C GLY A 57 -6.49 -10.53 6.78
N HIS A 58 -5.29 -10.10 6.35
CA HIS A 58 -4.75 -10.34 5.01
C HIS A 58 -3.76 -11.50 5.01
N GLY A 59 -3.61 -12.16 3.84
CA GLY A 59 -2.68 -13.26 3.68
C GLY A 59 -3.00 -14.51 4.51
N THR A 60 -4.27 -14.70 4.88
CA THR A 60 -4.80 -15.87 5.60
C THR A 60 -6.05 -16.40 4.90
N HIS A 61 -7.21 -15.85 5.22
CA HIS A 61 -8.50 -16.20 4.62
C HIS A 61 -9.43 -14.97 4.62
N TYR A 62 -10.30 -14.86 3.62
CA TYR A 62 -11.24 -13.72 3.53
C TYR A 62 -12.19 -13.61 4.75
N GLU A 63 -12.45 -14.70 5.48
CA GLU A 63 -13.23 -14.64 6.73
C GLU A 63 -12.45 -13.98 7.88
N ASP A 64 -11.11 -14.07 7.92
CA ASP A 64 -10.30 -13.29 8.85
C ASP A 64 -10.33 -11.81 8.50
N MET A 65 -10.28 -11.49 7.20
CA MET A 65 -10.40 -10.13 6.72
C MET A 65 -11.77 -9.52 7.08
N GLU A 66 -12.85 -10.28 6.99
CA GLU A 66 -14.19 -9.86 7.41
C GLU A 66 -14.26 -9.44 8.89
N GLN A 67 -13.43 -10.03 9.73
CA GLN A 67 -13.37 -9.70 11.17
C GLN A 67 -12.44 -8.53 11.47
N SER A 68 -11.62 -8.09 10.52
CA SER A 68 -10.76 -6.93 10.68
C SER A 68 -11.47 -5.62 10.31
N THR A 69 -10.94 -4.53 10.84
CA THR A 69 -11.36 -3.17 10.55
C THR A 69 -10.19 -2.37 10.00
N TYR A 70 -10.43 -1.19 9.43
CA TYR A 70 -9.33 -0.35 8.97
C TYR A 70 -8.42 0.12 10.13
N GLN A 71 -8.94 0.19 11.37
CA GLN A 71 -8.13 0.46 12.55
C GLN A 71 -7.13 -0.69 12.84
N ASP A 72 -7.52 -1.94 12.58
CA ASP A 72 -6.61 -3.08 12.70
C ASP A 72 -5.50 -3.03 11.62
N TRP A 73 -5.81 -2.55 10.40
CA TRP A 73 -4.80 -2.36 9.34
C TRP A 73 -3.84 -1.24 9.70
N ILE A 74 -4.36 -0.13 10.25
CA ILE A 74 -3.55 0.96 10.80
C ILE A 74 -2.62 0.42 11.91
N ALA A 75 -3.15 -0.34 12.86
CA ALA A 75 -2.33 -0.90 13.93
C ALA A 75 -1.20 -1.79 13.38
N SER A 76 -1.47 -2.58 12.34
CA SER A 76 -0.46 -3.44 11.71
C SER A 76 0.68 -2.64 11.06
N ILE A 77 0.37 -1.54 10.36
CA ILE A 77 1.43 -0.70 9.77
C ILE A 77 2.18 0.11 10.83
N GLU A 78 1.50 0.55 11.88
CA GLU A 78 2.12 1.26 13.02
C GLU A 78 3.08 0.35 13.80
N GLU A 79 2.76 -0.93 13.98
CA GLU A 79 3.69 -1.91 14.55
C GLU A 79 4.97 -2.02 13.72
N GLY A 80 4.85 -2.08 12.38
CA GLY A 80 6.01 -2.09 11.47
C GLY A 80 6.81 -0.78 11.54
N PHE A 81 6.14 0.35 11.62
CA PHE A 81 6.78 1.66 11.80
C PHE A 81 7.54 1.74 13.12
N GLN A 82 6.94 1.27 14.22
CA GLN A 82 7.61 1.24 15.53
C GLN A 82 8.83 0.33 15.52
N TRP A 83 8.76 -0.84 14.85
CA TRP A 83 9.91 -1.71 14.67
C TRP A 83 11.07 -1.02 13.97
N LEU A 84 10.79 -0.19 12.95
CA LEU A 84 11.80 0.63 12.27
C LEU A 84 12.32 1.75 13.17
N LYS A 85 11.46 2.42 13.95
CA LYS A 85 11.90 3.52 14.87
C LYS A 85 12.90 3.04 15.92
N GLU A 86 12.86 1.79 16.30
CA GLU A 86 13.84 1.23 17.24
C GLU A 86 15.23 1.00 16.60
N ARG A 87 15.31 1.00 15.25
CA ARG A 87 16.50 0.60 14.47
C ARG A 87 17.06 1.69 13.57
N CYS A 88 16.22 2.64 13.18
CA CYS A 88 16.53 3.63 12.15
C CYS A 88 16.36 5.05 12.66
N ASP A 89 17.18 5.95 12.15
CA ASP A 89 17.10 7.40 12.42
C ASP A 89 16.23 8.12 11.39
N THR A 90 16.11 7.51 10.20
CA THR A 90 15.36 8.08 9.06
C THR A 90 14.45 7.00 8.50
N ILE A 91 13.15 7.31 8.29
CA ILE A 91 12.18 6.35 7.81
C ILE A 91 11.43 6.92 6.61
N PHE A 92 11.36 6.11 5.55
CA PHE A 92 10.49 6.29 4.40
C PHE A 92 9.33 5.29 4.45
N VAL A 93 8.21 5.64 3.85
CA VAL A 93 7.05 4.75 3.76
C VAL A 93 6.62 4.63 2.31
N THR A 94 6.37 3.41 1.85
CA THR A 94 5.86 3.14 0.50
C THR A 94 4.66 2.20 0.55
N GLY A 95 3.72 2.38 -0.36
CA GLY A 95 2.54 1.52 -0.39
C GLY A 95 1.83 1.46 -1.74
N LEU A 96 1.27 0.29 -2.01
CA LEU A 96 0.46 -0.01 -3.19
C LEU A 96 -1.02 0.09 -2.84
N SER A 97 -1.82 0.80 -3.65
CA SER A 97 -3.29 0.81 -3.54
C SER A 97 -3.76 1.28 -2.15
N MET A 98 -4.47 0.45 -1.38
CA MET A 98 -4.77 0.69 0.04
C MET A 98 -3.50 0.88 0.88
N GLY A 99 -2.41 0.22 0.55
CA GLY A 99 -1.11 0.48 1.17
C GLY A 99 -0.65 1.93 0.95
N GLY A 100 -0.99 2.53 -0.19
CA GLY A 100 -0.83 3.96 -0.45
C GLY A 100 -1.72 4.83 0.43
N THR A 101 -2.99 4.42 0.66
CA THR A 101 -3.88 5.09 1.63
C THR A 101 -3.30 5.06 3.05
N LEU A 102 -2.77 3.89 3.47
CA LEU A 102 -2.07 3.75 4.76
C LEU A 102 -0.80 4.60 4.82
N THR A 103 -0.04 4.69 3.72
CA THR A 103 1.16 5.54 3.60
C THR A 103 0.81 7.02 3.79
N LEU A 104 -0.27 7.48 3.19
CA LEU A 104 -0.79 8.85 3.35
C LEU A 104 -1.21 9.10 4.81
N TYR A 105 -2.00 8.20 5.40
CA TYR A 105 -2.37 8.26 6.82
C TYR A 105 -1.13 8.37 7.73
N MET A 106 -0.11 7.55 7.47
CA MET A 106 1.13 7.60 8.26
C MET A 106 1.81 8.97 8.14
N ALA A 107 1.89 9.54 6.94
CA ALA A 107 2.48 10.86 6.71
C ALA A 107 1.66 12.00 7.33
N GLU A 108 0.33 11.87 7.39
CA GLU A 108 -0.56 12.82 8.09
C GLU A 108 -0.33 12.83 9.61
N LYS A 109 -0.05 11.66 10.17
CA LYS A 109 0.05 11.45 11.61
C LYS A 109 1.46 11.61 12.16
N TYR A 110 2.48 11.23 11.39
CA TYR A 110 3.88 11.15 11.80
C TYR A 110 4.76 12.09 10.98
N PRO A 111 4.92 13.37 11.41
CA PRO A 111 5.70 14.37 10.67
C PRO A 111 7.20 14.06 10.60
N GLU A 112 7.68 13.11 11.39
CA GLU A 112 9.06 12.61 11.32
C GLU A 112 9.32 11.68 10.12
N ILE A 113 8.31 11.25 9.37
CA ILE A 113 8.50 10.48 8.14
C ILE A 113 9.23 11.35 7.12
N ARG A 114 10.39 10.84 6.66
CA ARG A 114 11.31 11.58 5.79
C ARG A 114 10.78 11.79 4.38
N GLY A 115 9.99 10.85 3.88
CA GLY A 115 9.35 10.90 2.58
C GLY A 115 8.47 9.69 2.32
N ILE A 116 7.60 9.81 1.33
CA ILE A 116 6.64 8.77 0.96
C ILE A 116 6.74 8.41 -0.51
N VAL A 117 6.42 7.15 -0.83
CA VAL A 117 6.29 6.65 -2.19
C VAL A 117 4.92 5.99 -2.34
N LEU A 118 4.13 6.47 -3.26
CA LEU A 118 2.78 6.02 -3.52
C LEU A 118 2.73 5.30 -4.87
N ILE A 119 2.14 4.12 -4.90
CA ILE A 119 2.00 3.30 -6.11
C ILE A 119 0.52 3.02 -6.31
N ASN A 120 -0.09 3.59 -7.33
CA ASN A 120 -1.53 3.46 -7.62
C ASN A 120 -2.41 3.64 -6.36
N ALA A 121 -2.09 4.66 -5.55
CA ALA A 121 -2.69 4.86 -4.24
C ALA A 121 -4.19 5.18 -4.33
N ALA A 122 -4.99 4.52 -3.51
CA ALA A 122 -6.44 4.67 -3.50
C ALA A 122 -6.90 5.70 -2.46
N ILE A 123 -7.61 6.73 -2.90
CA ILE A 123 -8.35 7.67 -2.03
C ILE A 123 -9.83 7.76 -2.40
N GLU A 124 -10.19 7.18 -3.54
CA GLU A 124 -11.57 7.13 -4.04
C GLU A 124 -11.71 6.01 -5.08
N ILE A 125 -12.71 5.15 -4.94
CA ILE A 125 -13.04 4.10 -5.92
C ILE A 125 -14.54 4.12 -6.14
N PRO A 126 -15.06 4.95 -7.06
CA PRO A 126 -16.51 5.10 -7.29
C PRO A 126 -17.21 3.79 -7.64
N ALA A 127 -16.53 2.86 -8.32
CA ALA A 127 -17.07 1.55 -8.66
C ALA A 127 -17.42 0.68 -7.42
N MET A 128 -16.84 0.97 -6.24
CA MET A 128 -17.13 0.27 -4.99
C MET A 128 -18.26 0.93 -4.17
N GLU A 129 -18.64 2.18 -4.45
CA GLU A 129 -19.66 2.89 -3.68
C GLU A 129 -21.02 2.17 -3.61
N PRO A 130 -21.51 1.50 -4.69
CA PRO A 130 -22.77 0.76 -4.62
C PRO A 130 -22.80 -0.32 -3.53
N VAL A 131 -21.63 -0.82 -3.10
CA VAL A 131 -21.50 -1.82 -2.03
C VAL A 131 -22.01 -1.28 -0.68
N LEU A 132 -22.00 0.04 -0.48
CA LEU A 132 -22.54 0.67 0.74
C LEU A 132 -24.02 0.39 0.93
N GLN A 133 -24.75 0.17 -0.15
CA GLN A 133 -26.20 -0.09 -0.15
C GLN A 133 -26.57 -1.58 -0.11
N LEU A 134 -25.56 -2.47 -0.17
CA LEU A 134 -25.82 -3.91 -0.14
C LEU A 134 -26.25 -4.37 1.25
N GLU A 135 -27.41 -5.01 1.32
CA GLU A 135 -27.93 -5.67 2.52
C GLU A 135 -28.01 -7.20 2.28
N GLY A 136 -27.68 -7.98 3.29
CA GLY A 136 -27.77 -9.44 3.24
C GLY A 136 -26.65 -10.14 2.44
N THR A 137 -25.86 -9.43 1.65
CA THR A 137 -24.71 -9.98 0.93
C THR A 137 -23.47 -9.94 1.82
N ARG A 138 -22.87 -11.10 2.07
CA ARG A 138 -21.68 -11.22 2.92
C ARG A 138 -20.39 -11.07 2.14
N PHE A 139 -20.30 -11.66 0.95
CA PHE A 139 -19.12 -11.68 0.10
C PHE A 139 -19.48 -11.33 -1.36
N LEU A 140 -18.53 -10.70 -2.03
CA LEU A 140 -18.49 -10.50 -3.47
C LEU A 140 -17.38 -11.37 -4.06
N ASP A 141 -17.46 -11.70 -5.34
CA ASP A 141 -16.33 -12.30 -6.06
C ASP A 141 -15.23 -11.25 -6.19
N ALA A 142 -13.97 -11.68 -6.07
CA ALA A 142 -12.83 -10.80 -6.23
C ALA A 142 -12.65 -10.37 -7.70
N ILE A 143 -12.04 -9.21 -7.90
CA ILE A 143 -11.71 -8.68 -9.23
C ILE A 143 -10.63 -9.53 -9.92
N GLY A 144 -9.82 -10.25 -9.14
CA GLY A 144 -8.63 -10.96 -9.62
C GLY A 144 -7.39 -10.07 -9.65
N SER A 145 -6.29 -10.59 -10.19
CA SER A 145 -5.04 -9.85 -10.30
C SER A 145 -5.07 -8.94 -11.51
N ASP A 146 -5.02 -7.62 -11.31
CA ASP A 146 -4.89 -6.63 -12.39
C ASP A 146 -3.40 -6.40 -12.69
N ILE A 147 -2.82 -7.33 -13.48
CA ILE A 147 -1.41 -7.39 -13.88
C ILE A 147 -1.33 -7.62 -15.40
N LYS A 148 -0.58 -6.77 -16.10
CA LYS A 148 -0.36 -6.86 -17.56
C LYS A 148 0.62 -7.97 -17.92
N LYS A 149 1.59 -8.21 -17.07
CA LYS A 149 2.65 -9.22 -17.25
C LYS A 149 2.09 -10.63 -17.20
N THR A 150 2.27 -11.38 -18.28
CA THR A 150 1.77 -12.76 -18.39
C THR A 150 2.50 -13.72 -17.43
N GLY A 151 1.74 -14.65 -16.84
CA GLY A 151 2.28 -15.70 -15.96
C GLY A 151 2.60 -15.23 -14.54
N VAL A 152 2.19 -14.01 -14.17
CA VAL A 152 2.33 -13.46 -12.81
C VAL A 152 0.93 -13.31 -12.22
N THR A 153 0.80 -13.68 -10.95
CA THR A 153 -0.46 -13.57 -10.20
C THR A 153 -0.18 -13.04 -8.81
N GLU A 154 -1.00 -12.12 -8.34
CA GLU A 154 -0.97 -11.66 -6.95
C GLU A 154 -1.58 -12.73 -6.04
N LEU A 155 -0.96 -12.94 -4.88
CA LEU A 155 -1.53 -13.74 -3.80
C LEU A 155 -2.60 -12.92 -3.07
N ALA A 156 -3.83 -12.98 -3.58
CA ALA A 156 -4.99 -12.28 -3.09
C ALA A 156 -6.16 -13.25 -2.86
N TYR A 157 -7.20 -12.78 -2.19
CA TYR A 157 -8.40 -13.59 -1.93
C TYR A 157 -9.28 -13.69 -3.17
N GLU A 158 -9.96 -14.85 -3.32
CA GLU A 158 -10.99 -15.08 -4.34
C GLU A 158 -12.34 -14.43 -4.02
N LYS A 159 -12.54 -14.02 -2.77
CA LYS A 159 -13.75 -13.34 -2.29
C LYS A 159 -13.39 -12.09 -1.50
N THR A 160 -14.23 -11.08 -1.63
CA THR A 160 -14.10 -9.81 -0.93
C THR A 160 -15.26 -9.64 0.04
N PRO A 161 -15.01 -9.53 1.36
CA PRO A 161 -16.08 -9.29 2.32
C PRO A 161 -16.72 -7.90 2.11
N VAL A 162 -18.03 -7.83 2.01
CA VAL A 162 -18.78 -6.57 1.90
C VAL A 162 -18.47 -5.63 3.07
N LYS A 163 -18.33 -6.19 4.28
CA LYS A 163 -17.92 -5.42 5.46
C LYS A 163 -16.57 -4.73 5.27
N SER A 164 -15.60 -5.45 4.73
CA SER A 164 -14.24 -4.90 4.51
C SER A 164 -14.22 -3.84 3.40
N VAL A 165 -15.09 -3.95 2.38
CA VAL A 165 -15.28 -2.87 1.39
C VAL A 165 -15.82 -1.60 2.06
N LYS A 166 -16.77 -1.72 2.99
CA LYS A 166 -17.29 -0.57 3.75
C LYS A 166 -16.21 0.08 4.63
N GLU A 167 -15.34 -0.74 5.23
CA GLU A 167 -14.19 -0.26 6.01
C GLU A 167 -13.20 0.54 5.14
N ILE A 168 -12.78 0.01 3.97
CA ILE A 168 -11.83 0.72 3.11
C ILE A 168 -12.42 2.02 2.54
N LEU A 169 -13.70 2.02 2.15
CA LEU A 169 -14.37 3.24 1.66
C LEU A 169 -14.44 4.32 2.73
N THR A 170 -14.69 3.94 3.99
CA THR A 170 -14.68 4.87 5.12
C THR A 170 -13.27 5.43 5.33
N PHE A 171 -12.26 4.56 5.34
CA PHE A 171 -10.87 4.94 5.55
C PHE A 171 -10.34 5.88 4.46
N MET A 172 -10.59 5.57 3.18
CA MET A 172 -10.21 6.45 2.06
C MET A 172 -10.81 7.85 2.20
N LYS A 173 -12.07 7.95 2.62
CA LYS A 173 -12.74 9.24 2.82
C LYS A 173 -12.09 10.05 3.94
N ASP A 174 -11.72 9.39 5.04
CA ASP A 174 -11.07 10.05 6.17
C ASP A 174 -9.67 10.56 5.78
N VAL A 175 -8.85 9.73 5.13
CA VAL A 175 -7.53 10.11 4.63
C VAL A 175 -7.62 11.23 3.58
N LYS A 176 -8.54 11.13 2.60
CA LYS A 176 -8.71 12.17 1.57
C LYS A 176 -8.95 13.55 2.17
N LYS A 177 -9.69 13.63 3.27
CA LYS A 177 -9.98 14.90 3.98
C LYS A 177 -8.72 15.52 4.60
N ASP A 178 -7.79 14.69 5.05
CA ASP A 178 -6.61 15.11 5.81
C ASP A 178 -5.33 15.22 4.94
N LEU A 179 -5.40 14.95 3.62
CA LEU A 179 -4.28 15.09 2.67
C LEU A 179 -3.49 16.40 2.78
N PRO A 180 -4.10 17.59 3.06
CA PRO A 180 -3.32 18.82 3.25
C PRO A 180 -2.34 18.79 4.43
N LYS A 181 -2.42 17.80 5.33
CA LYS A 181 -1.45 17.61 6.42
C LYS A 181 -0.16 16.93 5.96
N VAL A 182 -0.18 16.25 4.80
CA VAL A 182 1.00 15.59 4.23
C VAL A 182 1.93 16.65 3.67
N SER A 183 3.08 16.83 4.30
CA SER A 183 4.08 17.85 3.94
C SER A 183 5.47 17.29 3.63
N CYS A 184 5.72 16.02 3.93
CA CYS A 184 6.98 15.37 3.58
C CYS A 184 7.12 15.19 2.06
N PRO A 185 8.36 15.05 1.53
CA PRO A 185 8.60 14.72 0.13
C PRO A 185 7.81 13.51 -0.34
N ALA A 186 7.24 13.57 -1.56
CA ALA A 186 6.39 12.54 -2.11
C ALA A 186 6.75 12.19 -3.55
N LEU A 187 6.91 10.89 -3.83
CA LEU A 187 6.99 10.31 -5.17
C LEU A 187 5.72 9.49 -5.43
N ILE A 188 5.04 9.78 -6.53
CA ILE A 188 3.75 9.15 -6.87
C ILE A 188 3.89 8.44 -8.20
N PHE A 189 3.68 7.13 -8.21
CA PHE A 189 3.56 6.33 -9.43
C PHE A 189 2.10 6.10 -9.77
N VAL A 190 1.77 6.25 -11.04
CA VAL A 190 0.42 6.03 -11.56
C VAL A 190 0.47 5.22 -12.85
N SER A 191 -0.26 4.10 -12.89
CA SER A 191 -0.45 3.32 -14.10
C SER A 191 -1.46 4.04 -15.01
N ASP A 192 -1.09 4.23 -16.30
CA ASP A 192 -1.99 4.81 -17.29
C ASP A 192 -3.27 3.97 -17.49
N GLU A 193 -3.13 2.65 -17.37
CA GLU A 193 -4.19 1.64 -17.48
C GLU A 193 -4.38 0.93 -16.14
N ASP A 194 -5.10 1.53 -15.20
CA ASP A 194 -5.48 0.93 -13.92
C ASP A 194 -6.98 0.63 -13.93
N HIS A 195 -7.37 -0.66 -13.82
CA HIS A 195 -8.75 -1.09 -13.88
C HIS A 195 -9.40 -1.20 -12.49
N VAL A 196 -8.67 -0.90 -11.43
CA VAL A 196 -9.11 -0.99 -10.03
C VAL A 196 -9.25 0.39 -9.40
N VAL A 197 -8.15 1.17 -9.42
CA VAL A 197 -8.10 2.53 -8.87
C VAL A 197 -8.00 3.53 -10.01
N PRO A 198 -8.98 4.44 -10.16
CA PRO A 198 -8.89 5.46 -11.21
C PRO A 198 -7.58 6.24 -11.13
N PRO A 199 -6.81 6.40 -12.24
CA PRO A 199 -5.55 7.14 -12.28
C PRO A 199 -5.65 8.57 -11.75
N ASP A 200 -6.84 9.18 -11.83
CA ASP A 200 -7.15 10.52 -11.30
C ASP A 200 -6.92 10.64 -9.79
N ASN A 201 -6.90 9.52 -9.05
CA ASN A 201 -6.53 9.52 -7.63
C ASN A 201 -5.15 10.12 -7.41
N SER A 202 -4.17 9.73 -8.23
CA SER A 202 -2.79 10.22 -8.15
C SER A 202 -2.69 11.71 -8.41
N GLN A 203 -3.44 12.24 -9.39
CA GLN A 203 -3.51 13.68 -9.66
C GLN A 203 -4.18 14.44 -8.51
N THR A 204 -5.24 13.87 -7.95
CA THR A 204 -5.94 14.44 -6.79
C THR A 204 -5.01 14.50 -5.56
N ILE A 205 -4.30 13.42 -5.27
CA ILE A 205 -3.30 13.36 -4.19
C ILE A 205 -2.23 14.45 -4.42
N TYR A 206 -1.64 14.48 -5.62
CA TYR A 206 -0.62 15.48 -5.99
C TYR A 206 -1.12 16.91 -5.78
N GLY A 207 -2.37 17.21 -6.13
CA GLY A 207 -2.97 18.53 -5.98
C GLY A 207 -3.26 18.92 -4.52
N LEU A 208 -3.58 17.96 -3.65
CA LEU A 208 -4.08 18.23 -2.30
C LEU A 208 -2.99 18.18 -1.21
N ILE A 209 -1.92 17.39 -1.38
CA ILE A 209 -0.83 17.34 -0.40
C ILE A 209 -0.04 18.66 -0.38
N SER A 210 0.44 19.06 0.79
CA SER A 210 1.21 20.29 1.01
C SER A 210 2.73 20.12 0.80
N SER A 211 3.18 18.96 0.32
CA SER A 211 4.57 18.67 0.06
C SER A 211 5.18 19.67 -0.94
N GLU A 212 6.30 20.31 -0.58
CA GLU A 212 7.05 21.19 -1.49
C GLU A 212 7.80 20.39 -2.56
N ILE A 213 8.30 19.20 -2.19
CA ILE A 213 8.96 18.26 -3.11
C ILE A 213 7.95 17.16 -3.39
N LYS A 214 7.35 17.18 -4.56
CA LYS A 214 6.42 16.14 -5.01
C LYS A 214 6.55 15.91 -6.51
N GLU A 215 6.57 14.64 -6.87
CA GLU A 215 6.74 14.17 -8.25
C GLU A 215 5.68 13.15 -8.57
N ILE A 216 5.24 13.13 -9.81
CA ILE A 216 4.35 12.10 -10.35
C ILE A 216 5.01 11.47 -11.56
N GLN A 217 4.96 10.16 -11.67
CA GLN A 217 5.57 9.38 -12.73
C GLN A 217 4.58 8.36 -13.27
N ASP A 218 4.36 8.40 -14.59
CA ASP A 218 3.48 7.48 -15.29
C ASP A 218 4.15 6.11 -15.49
N LEU A 219 3.39 5.04 -15.25
CA LEU A 219 3.74 3.65 -15.53
C LEU A 219 2.93 3.19 -16.75
N LYS A 220 3.60 2.99 -17.89
CA LYS A 220 2.93 2.72 -19.18
C LYS A 220 2.75 1.24 -19.49
N GLU A 221 3.53 0.40 -18.83
CA GLU A 221 3.58 -1.03 -19.12
C GLU A 221 3.00 -1.89 -17.99
N SER A 222 2.30 -1.26 -17.02
CA SER A 222 1.71 -1.94 -15.87
C SER A 222 0.25 -1.57 -15.66
N TYR A 223 -0.51 -2.52 -15.10
CA TYR A 223 -1.84 -2.31 -14.55
C TYR A 223 -1.77 -1.98 -13.06
N HIS A 224 -2.85 -2.23 -12.32
CA HIS A 224 -2.96 -1.83 -10.92
C HIS A 224 -1.84 -2.34 -10.01
N VAL A 225 -1.52 -3.66 -10.09
CA VAL A 225 -0.49 -4.27 -9.23
C VAL A 225 0.90 -4.09 -9.85
N ALA A 226 1.28 -2.84 -10.08
CA ALA A 226 2.51 -2.46 -10.78
C ALA A 226 3.80 -2.98 -10.12
N THR A 227 3.73 -3.31 -8.82
CA THR A 227 4.84 -3.90 -8.06
C THR A 227 5.21 -5.32 -8.47
N LEU A 228 4.32 -6.02 -9.18
CA LEU A 228 4.57 -7.34 -9.78
C LEU A 228 4.59 -7.31 -11.31
N ASP A 229 4.37 -6.14 -11.90
CA ASP A 229 4.17 -5.96 -13.33
C ASP A 229 5.45 -5.49 -14.05
N ASN A 230 5.32 -5.08 -15.30
CA ASN A 230 6.44 -4.77 -16.19
C ASN A 230 7.26 -3.55 -15.73
N ASP A 231 6.65 -2.56 -15.10
CA ASP A 231 7.34 -1.37 -14.57
C ASP A 231 7.95 -1.56 -13.17
N GLN A 232 7.93 -2.77 -12.60
CA GLN A 232 8.50 -3.07 -11.28
C GLN A 232 9.93 -2.52 -11.12
N LYS A 233 10.78 -2.76 -12.12
CA LYS A 233 12.17 -2.28 -12.12
C LYS A 233 12.25 -0.75 -12.09
N THR A 234 11.42 -0.08 -12.86
CA THR A 234 11.32 1.40 -12.88
C THR A 234 10.92 1.93 -11.51
N ILE A 235 9.91 1.31 -10.86
CA ILE A 235 9.48 1.70 -9.51
C ILE A 235 10.62 1.58 -8.51
N ILE A 236 11.37 0.48 -8.54
CA ILE A 236 12.52 0.25 -7.65
C ILE A 236 13.60 1.32 -7.88
N GLU A 237 14.06 1.49 -9.13
CA GLU A 237 15.14 2.41 -9.48
C GLU A 237 14.80 3.87 -9.13
N GLU A 238 13.61 4.33 -9.48
CA GLU A 238 13.19 5.71 -9.21
C GLU A 238 12.95 5.95 -7.72
N THR A 239 12.41 4.96 -7.00
CA THR A 239 12.29 5.04 -5.53
C THR A 239 13.68 5.18 -4.88
N LEU A 240 14.66 4.39 -5.29
CA LEU A 240 16.03 4.46 -4.77
C LEU A 240 16.70 5.80 -5.08
N LYS A 241 16.50 6.34 -6.28
CA LYS A 241 17.00 7.68 -6.65
C LYS A 241 16.33 8.77 -5.80
N PHE A 242 15.01 8.67 -5.61
CA PHE A 242 14.27 9.60 -4.77
C PHE A 242 14.77 9.58 -3.33
N ILE A 243 14.91 8.41 -2.72
CA ILE A 243 15.43 8.26 -1.35
C ILE A 243 16.82 8.87 -1.25
N LYS A 244 17.76 8.53 -2.15
CA LYS A 244 19.14 9.06 -2.15
C LYS A 244 19.18 10.59 -2.29
N ARG A 245 18.24 11.19 -3.00
CA ARG A 245 18.15 12.66 -3.17
C ARG A 245 17.58 13.36 -1.94
N ILE A 246 16.70 12.71 -1.19
CA ILE A 246 16.00 13.29 -0.03
C ILE A 246 16.80 13.09 1.27
N LEU A 247 17.69 12.09 1.33
CA LEU A 247 18.60 11.89 2.46
C LEU A 247 19.56 13.06 2.65
#